data_2fd1e36210d3817c12716f6cbda81f4d
#
_entry.id   2fd1e36210d3817c12716f6cbda81f4d
#
_cell.length_a   1.000
_cell.length_b   1.000
_cell.length_c   1.000
_cell.angle_alpha   90.00
_cell.angle_beta   90.00
_cell.angle_gamma   90.00
#
_symmetry.space_group_name_H-M   'P 1'
#
loop_
_entity.id
_entity.type
_entity.pdbx_description
1 polymer ?
#
loop_
_entity_poly.entity_id
_entity_poly.type
_entity_poly.pdbx_seq_one_letter_code
_entity_poly.pdbx_strand_id
1 'polypeptide(L)' 'ADAATDRILGCHIVGPSAADLMQQVVIAMEFSASAEDLGLTMFSHPTLSEAVHEAALASLGHAIHIGNRRRRA' A
#
# COMPACT_ATOMS: atom_id res chain seq x y z
N ALA A 1 4.03 3.14 6.95
CA ALA A 1 4.58 4.39 6.39
C ALA A 1 5.02 5.33 7.53
N ASP A 2 5.97 6.20 7.24
CA ASP A 2 6.43 7.22 8.17
C ASP A 2 5.30 8.23 8.44
N ALA A 3 5.01 8.52 9.70
CA ALA A 3 3.89 9.39 10.06
C ALA A 3 4.08 10.84 9.60
N ALA A 4 5.31 11.32 9.49
CA ALA A 4 5.60 12.69 9.10
C ALA A 4 5.72 12.85 7.59
N THR A 5 6.40 11.92 6.90
CA THR A 5 6.73 12.02 5.48
C THR A 5 5.87 11.14 4.58
N ASP A 6 5.16 10.19 5.16
CA ASP A 6 4.39 9.14 4.46
C ASP A 6 5.26 8.18 3.64
N ARG A 7 6.57 8.26 3.75
CA ARG A 7 7.48 7.35 3.07
C ARG A 7 7.22 5.91 3.51
N ILE A 8 7.18 4.98 2.55
CA ILE A 8 6.99 3.56 2.84
C ILE A 8 8.21 3.02 3.57
N LEU A 9 8.01 2.49 4.77
CA LEU A 9 9.05 1.91 5.61
C LEU A 9 9.13 0.39 5.47
N GLY A 10 8.04 -0.26 5.12
CA GLY A 10 7.98 -1.68 4.98
C GLY A 10 6.60 -2.18 4.63
N CYS A 11 6.49 -3.49 4.43
CA CYS A 11 5.24 -4.15 4.12
C CYS A 11 5.29 -5.60 4.55
N HIS A 12 4.16 -6.12 5.01
CA HIS A 12 3.98 -7.53 5.33
C HIS A 12 2.80 -8.05 4.53
N ILE A 13 3.00 -9.13 3.80
CA ILE A 13 1.96 -9.75 2.97
C ILE A 13 1.84 -11.22 3.31
N VAL A 14 0.61 -11.65 3.57
CA VAL A 14 0.26 -13.06 3.80
C VAL A 14 -0.85 -13.44 2.83
N GLY A 15 -0.65 -14.52 2.10
CA GLY A 15 -1.66 -15.01 1.18
C GLY A 15 -1.08 -15.52 -0.15
N PRO A 16 -1.97 -15.85 -1.12
CA PRO A 16 -1.55 -16.30 -2.45
C PRO A 16 -0.70 -15.24 -3.15
N SER A 17 0.36 -15.69 -3.83
CA SER A 17 1.26 -14.81 -4.60
C SER A 17 1.92 -13.69 -3.78
N ALA A 18 2.12 -13.91 -2.47
CA ALA A 18 2.69 -12.89 -1.59
C ALA A 18 4.05 -12.39 -2.08
N ALA A 19 4.91 -13.28 -2.58
CA ALA A 19 6.23 -12.89 -3.08
C ALA A 19 6.14 -11.97 -4.30
N ASP A 20 5.23 -12.24 -5.22
CA ASP A 20 5.03 -11.41 -6.41
C ASP A 20 4.46 -10.05 -6.03
N LEU A 21 3.51 -10.01 -5.11
CA LEU A 21 2.93 -8.77 -4.62
C LEU A 21 3.98 -7.93 -3.86
N MET A 22 4.83 -8.59 -3.07
CA MET A 22 5.88 -7.91 -2.32
C MET A 22 6.85 -7.18 -3.25
N GLN A 23 7.13 -7.72 -4.44
CA GLN A 23 8.03 -7.08 -5.39
C GLN A 23 7.56 -5.69 -5.80
N GLN A 24 6.26 -5.47 -5.86
CA GLN A 24 5.70 -4.15 -6.17
C GLN A 24 6.07 -3.13 -5.09
N VAL A 25 6.00 -3.55 -3.83
CA VAL A 25 6.37 -2.69 -2.69
C VAL A 25 7.87 -2.44 -2.66
N VAL A 26 8.67 -3.47 -2.96
CA VAL A 26 10.13 -3.33 -3.03
C VAL A 26 10.52 -2.28 -4.07
N ILE A 27 9.92 -2.32 -5.26
CA ILE A 27 10.17 -1.33 -6.31
C ILE A 27 9.77 0.07 -5.83
N ALA A 28 8.60 0.18 -5.22
CA ALA A 28 8.14 1.46 -4.68
C ALA A 28 9.13 2.04 -3.66
N MET A 29 9.64 1.20 -2.77
CA MET A 29 10.62 1.62 -1.76
C MET A 29 11.95 2.05 -2.38
N GLU A 30 12.39 1.36 -3.44
CA GLU A 30 13.62 1.74 -4.17
C GLU A 30 13.52 3.15 -4.75
N PHE A 31 12.33 3.57 -5.15
CA PHE A 31 12.08 4.92 -5.66
C PHE A 31 11.62 5.89 -4.58
N SER A 32 11.77 5.52 -3.31
CA SER A 32 11.40 6.36 -2.16
C SER A 32 9.95 6.81 -2.17
N ALA A 33 9.05 5.94 -2.65
CA ALA A 33 7.64 6.25 -2.75
C ALA A 33 6.98 6.42 -1.38
N SER A 34 5.93 7.20 -1.35
CA SER A 34 5.02 7.33 -0.21
C SER A 34 3.84 6.36 -0.35
N ALA A 35 3.11 6.13 0.74
CA ALA A 35 1.87 5.38 0.67
C ALA A 35 0.85 6.09 -0.23
N GLU A 36 0.85 7.43 -0.23
CA GLU A 36 0.00 8.23 -1.13
C GLU A 36 0.33 7.95 -2.59
N ASP A 37 1.62 7.83 -2.94
CA ASP A 37 2.03 7.50 -4.31
C ASP A 37 1.40 6.19 -4.78
N LEU A 38 1.41 5.14 -3.94
CA LEU A 38 0.74 3.89 -4.25
C LEU A 38 -0.78 4.05 -4.31
N GLY A 39 -1.35 4.84 -3.41
CA GLY A 39 -2.79 5.10 -3.38
C GLY A 39 -3.28 5.81 -4.64
N LEU A 40 -2.46 6.68 -5.22
CA LEU A 40 -2.77 7.40 -6.45
C LEU A 40 -2.49 6.60 -7.72
N THR A 41 -1.74 5.51 -7.62
CA THR A 41 -1.44 4.66 -8.76
C THR A 41 -2.68 3.91 -9.21
N MET A 42 -2.92 3.85 -10.51
CA MET A 42 -4.03 3.08 -11.07
C MET A 42 -3.65 1.59 -11.10
N PHE A 43 -4.47 0.75 -10.47
CA PHE A 43 -4.29 -0.70 -10.45
C PHE A 43 -5.32 -1.37 -11.35
N SER A 44 -4.89 -2.43 -12.05
CA SER A 44 -5.80 -3.23 -12.87
C SER A 44 -6.85 -3.93 -12.00
N HIS A 45 -8.08 -3.94 -12.46
CA HIS A 45 -9.20 -4.56 -11.76
C HIS A 45 -9.84 -5.66 -12.64
N PRO A 46 -10.18 -6.85 -12.10
CA PRO A 46 -9.86 -7.32 -10.74
C PRO A 46 -8.48 -7.99 -10.69
N THR A 47 -7.65 -7.68 -9.71
CA THR A 47 -6.33 -8.30 -9.53
C THR A 47 -5.97 -8.47 -8.07
N LEU A 48 -5.04 -9.37 -7.79
CA LEU A 48 -4.48 -9.53 -6.45
C LEU A 48 -3.70 -8.27 -6.02
N SER A 49 -3.12 -7.55 -6.99
CA SER A 49 -2.37 -6.32 -6.72
C SER A 49 -3.22 -5.24 -6.07
N GLU A 50 -4.54 -5.28 -6.24
CA GLU A 50 -5.44 -4.33 -5.58
C GLU A 50 -5.38 -4.43 -4.06
N ALA A 51 -4.95 -5.58 -3.51
CA ALA A 51 -4.73 -5.71 -2.07
C ALA A 51 -3.64 -4.75 -1.59
N VAL A 52 -2.57 -4.56 -2.37
CA VAL A 52 -1.50 -3.60 -2.09
C VAL A 52 -2.05 -2.17 -2.16
N HIS A 53 -2.83 -1.87 -3.19
CA HIS A 53 -3.48 -0.57 -3.36
C HIS A 53 -4.38 -0.25 -2.16
N GLU A 54 -5.22 -1.21 -1.76
CA GLU A 54 -6.14 -1.07 -0.64
C GLU A 54 -5.39 -0.83 0.67
N ALA A 55 -4.27 -1.56 0.89
CA ALA A 55 -3.45 -1.39 2.08
C ALA A 55 -2.82 0.02 2.14
N ALA A 56 -2.34 0.53 0.99
CA ALA A 56 -1.80 1.88 0.91
C ALA A 56 -2.87 2.92 1.22
N LEU A 57 -4.06 2.76 0.65
CA LEU A 57 -5.19 3.65 0.95
C LEU A 57 -5.62 3.56 2.41
N ALA A 58 -5.63 2.36 2.99
CA ALA A 58 -5.99 2.16 4.39
C ALA A 58 -5.02 2.88 5.33
N SER A 59 -3.72 2.90 5.00
CA SER A 59 -2.72 3.62 5.80
C SER A 59 -2.99 5.12 5.83
N LEU A 60 -3.67 5.65 4.82
CA LEU A 60 -4.08 7.06 4.71
C LEU A 60 -5.51 7.31 5.24
N GLY A 61 -6.23 6.23 5.63
CA GLY A 61 -7.63 6.34 6.02
C GLY A 61 -8.62 6.44 4.86
N HIS A 62 -8.22 6.01 3.66
CA HIS A 62 -9.00 6.12 2.43
C HIS A 62 -9.34 4.78 1.78
N ALA A 63 -9.30 3.68 2.54
CA ALA A 63 -9.61 2.35 2.01
C ALA A 63 -11.02 2.30 1.41
N ILE A 64 -11.16 1.55 0.32
CA ILE A 64 -12.42 1.44 -0.43
C ILE A 64 -13.25 0.24 0.05
N HIS A 65 -12.58 -0.90 0.31
CA HIS A 65 -13.24 -2.19 0.57
C HIS A 65 -13.24 -2.62 2.03
N ILE A 66 -12.52 -1.92 2.92
CA ILE A 66 -12.42 -2.23 4.34
C ILE A 66 -12.68 -0.98 5.18
N GLY A 67 -12.96 -1.19 6.47
CA GLY A 67 -13.11 -0.07 7.39
C GLY A 67 -11.81 0.70 7.56
N ASN A 68 -11.90 2.02 7.55
CA ASN A 68 -10.75 2.88 7.76
C ASN A 68 -10.50 3.07 9.26
N ARG A 69 -9.23 2.99 9.66
CA ARG A 69 -8.81 3.32 11.00
C ARG A 69 -8.27 4.74 11.04
N ARG A 70 -8.50 5.40 12.18
CA ARG A 70 -7.91 6.70 12.41
C ARG A 70 -6.39 6.54 12.49
N ARG A 71 -5.68 7.31 11.66
CA ARG A 71 -4.22 7.30 11.65
C ARG A 71 -3.70 7.88 12.97
N ARG A 72 -2.77 7.17 13.59
CA ARG A 72 -2.06 7.70 14.76
C ARG A 72 -0.95 8.63 14.28
N ALA A 73 -0.91 9.77 14.91
CA ALA A 73 0.16 10.74 14.70
C ALA A 73 1.49 10.22 15.29
#